data_8621f4b9ec07cdf731d31296a08591c5
#
_entry.id   8621f4b9ec07cdf731d31296a08591c5
#
_cell.length_a   1.000
_cell.length_b   1.000
_cell.length_c   1.000
_cell.angle_alpha   90.00
_cell.angle_beta   90.00
_cell.angle_gamma   90.00
#
_symmetry.space_group_name_H-M   'P 1'
#
loop_
_entity.id
_entity.type
_entity.pdbx_description
1 polymer ?
#
loop_
_entity_poly.entity_id
_entity_poly.type
_entity_poly.pdbx_seq_one_letter_code
_entity_poly.pdbx_strand_id
1 'polypeptide(L)'
;MKKILLLIPFFTLLSFIQQEQYYITFIKGTVLVERTGKPVKIGEILLPTDKLVFKNNSARLACISPGKGRFDISPVKSNNNSSGELIAVLKNILLPISKTYHLSTRSLLFNGYDPKTYFNCEETQNRILLLTDKPLPLLSSYNPDPNNFFFVQYIEDGKTITRKIVQSEKGLLFSNSLFMEGTVIRIPKKVMICYQEKDASGAHSSVLAEIIPVLSSVSEIRQQILLITKYSSSTDTKNLNKEILAHIYDNYGKIGSEEIANLSKQQ
;
A
#
# COMPACT_ATOMS: atom_id res chain seq x y z
N MET A 1 -27.55 -70.03 7.39
CA MET A 1 -26.80 -69.00 8.11
C MET A 1 -26.19 -68.06 7.09
N LYS A 2 -26.80 -66.88 6.89
CA LYS A 2 -26.36 -65.85 5.93
C LYS A 2 -25.26 -65.01 6.59
N LYS A 3 -24.03 -65.10 6.09
CA LYS A 3 -22.94 -64.21 6.48
C LYS A 3 -23.18 -62.86 5.80
N ILE A 4 -23.68 -61.88 6.54
CA ILE A 4 -23.73 -60.50 6.12
C ILE A 4 -22.28 -59.97 6.21
N LEU A 5 -21.67 -59.82 5.06
CA LEU A 5 -20.38 -59.15 4.92
C LEU A 5 -20.62 -57.67 5.13
N LEU A 6 -20.25 -57.15 6.28
CA LEU A 6 -20.34 -55.72 6.63
C LEU A 6 -19.26 -54.97 5.89
N LEU A 7 -19.57 -54.53 4.69
CA LEU A 7 -18.71 -53.66 3.89
C LEU A 7 -18.81 -52.25 4.52
N ILE A 8 -17.96 -52.01 5.52
CA ILE A 8 -17.79 -50.69 6.10
C ILE A 8 -17.25 -49.80 4.98
N PRO A 9 -17.95 -48.69 4.63
CA PRO A 9 -17.44 -47.81 3.59
C PRO A 9 -16.19 -47.10 4.13
N PHE A 10 -15.05 -47.50 3.63
CA PHE A 10 -13.75 -46.85 3.81
C PHE A 10 -13.71 -45.49 3.11
N PHE A 11 -14.84 -44.80 3.09
CA PHE A 11 -15.08 -43.58 2.28
C PHE A 11 -14.99 -42.28 3.08
N THR A 12 -14.58 -42.30 4.35
CA THR A 12 -14.68 -41.12 5.22
C THR A 12 -13.36 -40.51 5.68
N LEU A 13 -12.25 -40.78 5.05
CA LEU A 13 -10.96 -40.18 5.43
C LEU A 13 -10.18 -39.55 4.26
N LEU A 14 -10.87 -39.15 3.21
CA LEU A 14 -10.41 -38.02 2.39
C LEU A 14 -10.74 -36.73 3.14
N SER A 15 -10.13 -36.52 4.30
CA SER A 15 -9.93 -35.20 4.85
C SER A 15 -9.25 -34.42 3.73
N PHE A 16 -10.02 -33.58 3.03
CA PHE A 16 -9.44 -32.60 2.15
C PHE A 16 -8.50 -31.78 3.01
N ILE A 17 -7.21 -32.15 2.99
CA ILE A 17 -6.15 -31.29 3.52
C ILE A 17 -6.24 -30.05 2.66
N GLN A 18 -6.99 -29.08 3.14
CA GLN A 18 -7.11 -27.79 2.45
C GLN A 18 -5.69 -27.23 2.41
N GLN A 19 -5.07 -27.35 1.25
CA GLN A 19 -3.70 -26.89 1.06
C GLN A 19 -3.67 -25.39 1.37
N GLU A 20 -2.81 -24.99 2.30
CA GLU A 20 -2.63 -23.60 2.65
C GLU A 20 -2.30 -22.78 1.40
N GLN A 21 -2.98 -21.66 1.25
CA GLN A 21 -2.81 -20.74 0.13
C GLN A 21 -2.50 -19.35 0.67
N TYR A 22 -1.56 -18.69 0.03
CA TYR A 22 -1.13 -17.35 0.39
C TYR A 22 -1.36 -16.42 -0.81
N TYR A 23 -2.32 -15.52 -0.69
CA TYR A 23 -2.71 -14.57 -1.74
C TYR A 23 -1.85 -13.32 -1.61
N ILE A 24 -1.10 -12.98 -2.65
CA ILE A 24 -0.21 -11.83 -2.64
C ILE A 24 -1.04 -10.55 -2.66
N THR A 25 -0.86 -9.72 -1.64
CA THR A 25 -1.57 -8.44 -1.49
C THR A 25 -0.71 -7.22 -1.79
N PHE A 26 0.63 -7.35 -1.71
CA PHE A 26 1.55 -6.25 -2.00
C PHE A 26 2.89 -6.79 -2.47
N ILE A 27 3.56 -6.05 -3.36
CA ILE A 27 4.91 -6.36 -3.84
C ILE A 27 5.72 -5.06 -3.93
N LYS A 28 6.92 -5.09 -3.38
CA LYS A 28 7.94 -4.06 -3.58
C LYS A 28 9.17 -4.68 -4.21
N GLY A 29 9.63 -4.11 -5.32
CA GLY A 29 10.75 -4.67 -6.07
C GLY A 29 10.37 -5.91 -6.88
N THR A 30 11.37 -6.68 -7.31
CA THR A 30 11.17 -7.89 -8.13
C THR A 30 11.38 -9.13 -7.28
N VAL A 31 10.34 -9.95 -7.21
CA VAL A 31 10.34 -11.26 -6.53
C VAL A 31 9.91 -12.32 -7.54
N LEU A 32 10.64 -13.41 -7.65
CA LEU A 32 10.32 -14.52 -8.56
C LEU A 32 9.92 -15.75 -7.75
N VAL A 33 9.04 -16.58 -8.30
CA VAL A 33 8.84 -17.95 -7.82
C VAL A 33 9.91 -18.81 -8.48
N GLU A 34 10.77 -19.45 -7.68
CA GLU A 34 11.91 -20.26 -8.19
C GLU A 34 11.43 -21.33 -9.17
N ARG A 35 10.36 -22.04 -8.84
CA ARG A 35 9.77 -23.13 -9.66
C ARG A 35 9.40 -22.69 -11.08
N THR A 36 8.92 -21.46 -11.25
CA THR A 36 8.45 -20.95 -12.54
C THR A 36 9.41 -19.97 -13.20
N GLY A 37 10.35 -19.40 -12.45
CA GLY A 37 11.21 -18.30 -12.86
C GLY A 37 10.47 -17.00 -13.18
N LYS A 38 9.15 -16.95 -12.91
CA LYS A 38 8.30 -15.80 -13.25
C LYS A 38 8.18 -14.82 -12.09
N PRO A 39 8.08 -13.51 -12.37
CA PRO A 39 7.76 -12.51 -11.35
C PRO A 39 6.37 -12.77 -10.76
N VAL A 40 6.27 -12.67 -9.46
CA VAL A 40 4.98 -12.72 -8.74
C VAL A 40 4.16 -11.48 -9.03
N LYS A 41 2.83 -11.61 -8.95
CA LYS A 41 1.86 -10.54 -9.17
C LYS A 41 0.87 -10.46 -8.00
N ILE A 42 0.32 -9.27 -7.77
CA ILE A 42 -0.78 -9.09 -6.80
C ILE A 42 -1.96 -9.97 -7.21
N GLY A 43 -2.54 -10.68 -6.22
CA GLY A 43 -3.61 -11.66 -6.43
C GLY A 43 -3.14 -13.07 -6.78
N GLU A 44 -1.86 -13.27 -7.10
CA GLU A 44 -1.30 -14.60 -7.33
C GLU A 44 -1.25 -15.43 -6.03
N ILE A 45 -1.38 -16.74 -6.19
CA ILE A 45 -1.36 -17.69 -5.07
C ILE A 45 0.03 -18.29 -4.95
N LEU A 46 0.58 -18.20 -3.76
CA LEU A 46 1.77 -18.94 -3.36
C LEU A 46 1.37 -20.17 -2.54
N LEU A 47 2.05 -21.25 -2.77
CA LEU A 47 1.95 -22.48 -1.99
C LEU A 47 3.01 -22.49 -0.87
N PRO A 48 2.79 -23.21 0.23
CA PRO A 48 3.79 -23.36 1.30
C PRO A 48 5.14 -23.90 0.83
N THR A 49 5.13 -24.64 -0.28
CA THR A 49 6.30 -25.26 -0.91
C THR A 49 7.03 -24.35 -1.90
N ASP A 50 6.42 -23.20 -2.27
CA ASP A 50 7.06 -22.28 -3.21
C ASP A 50 8.27 -21.61 -2.56
N LYS A 51 9.37 -21.55 -3.30
CA LYS A 51 10.57 -20.80 -2.95
C LYS A 51 10.58 -19.48 -3.69
N LEU A 52 10.93 -18.42 -2.98
CA LEU A 52 10.99 -17.07 -3.53
C LEU A 52 12.42 -16.59 -3.71
N VAL A 53 12.68 -15.97 -4.85
CA VAL A 53 13.95 -15.34 -5.17
C VAL A 53 13.76 -13.83 -5.22
N PHE A 54 14.35 -13.13 -4.26
CA PHE A 54 14.33 -11.69 -4.18
C PHE A 54 15.52 -11.12 -4.97
N LYS A 55 15.26 -10.25 -5.95
CA LYS A 55 16.30 -9.69 -6.82
C LYS A 55 17.12 -8.57 -6.16
N ASN A 56 16.64 -8.02 -5.03
CA ASN A 56 17.40 -7.06 -4.23
C ASN A 56 16.98 -7.15 -2.75
N ASN A 57 17.83 -6.64 -1.86
CA ASN A 57 17.61 -6.70 -0.41
C ASN A 57 16.48 -5.80 0.10
N SER A 58 15.98 -4.89 -0.71
CA SER A 58 14.84 -4.01 -0.38
C SER A 58 13.52 -4.54 -0.93
N ALA A 59 13.56 -5.63 -1.71
CA ALA A 59 12.36 -6.28 -2.21
C ALA A 59 11.62 -6.97 -1.05
N ARG A 60 10.29 -6.87 -1.06
CA ARG A 60 9.41 -7.54 -0.10
C ARG A 60 8.06 -7.79 -0.72
N LEU A 61 7.31 -8.69 -0.15
CA LEU A 61 5.90 -8.87 -0.48
C LEU A 61 5.08 -9.07 0.79
N ALA A 62 3.80 -8.70 0.71
CA ALA A 62 2.83 -9.07 1.71
C ALA A 62 1.82 -10.03 1.10
N CYS A 63 1.32 -10.95 1.90
CA CYS A 63 0.27 -11.89 1.51
C CYS A 63 -0.73 -12.07 2.64
N ILE A 64 -1.89 -12.63 2.29
CA ILE A 64 -2.93 -13.02 3.23
C ILE A 64 -3.26 -14.49 3.04
N SER A 65 -3.44 -15.21 4.14
CA SER A 65 -3.91 -16.59 4.14
C SER A 65 -5.21 -16.72 4.92
N PRO A 66 -6.24 -17.34 4.35
CA PRO A 66 -7.52 -17.54 5.04
C PRO A 66 -7.31 -18.22 6.41
N GLY A 67 -7.91 -17.67 7.45
CA GLY A 67 -7.80 -18.19 8.81
C GLY A 67 -6.46 -17.96 9.54
N LYS A 68 -5.42 -17.47 8.84
CA LYS A 68 -4.10 -17.20 9.43
C LYS A 68 -3.72 -15.72 9.44
N GLY A 69 -4.42 -14.88 8.66
CA GLY A 69 -4.18 -13.45 8.60
C GLY A 69 -3.09 -13.06 7.61
N ARG A 70 -2.48 -11.88 7.85
CA ARG A 70 -1.50 -11.26 6.96
C ARG A 70 -0.07 -11.62 7.34
N PHE A 71 0.79 -11.70 6.33
CA PHE A 71 2.22 -11.99 6.46
C PHE A 71 3.03 -11.03 5.61
N ASP A 72 4.15 -10.56 6.16
CA ASP A 72 5.20 -9.88 5.41
C ASP A 72 6.36 -10.84 5.17
N ILE A 73 6.86 -10.84 3.94
CA ILE A 73 7.95 -11.70 3.50
C ILE A 73 9.04 -10.80 2.90
N SER A 74 10.21 -10.84 3.51
CA SER A 74 11.40 -10.13 3.06
C SER A 74 12.59 -11.06 3.00
N PRO A 75 13.62 -10.76 2.20
CA PRO A 75 14.83 -11.57 2.18
C PRO A 75 15.46 -11.59 3.57
N VAL A 76 15.67 -12.79 4.12
CA VAL A 76 16.46 -12.95 5.34
C VAL A 76 17.91 -12.65 4.98
N LYS A 77 18.59 -11.80 5.75
CA LYS A 77 20.04 -11.65 5.65
C LYS A 77 20.68 -12.99 6.07
N SER A 78 20.81 -13.90 5.10
CA SER A 78 21.57 -15.12 5.29
C SER A 78 23.04 -14.77 5.10
N ASN A 79 23.87 -15.15 6.07
CA ASN A 79 25.33 -15.08 5.92
C ASN A 79 25.84 -16.13 4.91
N ASN A 80 24.99 -16.97 4.37
CA ASN A 80 25.31 -17.99 3.38
C ASN A 80 24.38 -17.85 2.17
N ASN A 81 24.95 -17.92 0.97
CA ASN A 81 24.33 -17.81 -0.36
C ASN A 81 23.27 -18.88 -0.69
N SER A 82 22.41 -19.24 0.24
CA SER A 82 21.32 -20.15 -0.01
C SER A 82 20.02 -19.40 -0.25
N SER A 83 19.38 -19.62 -1.38
CA SER A 83 18.00 -19.25 -1.67
C SER A 83 17.11 -19.73 -0.52
N GLY A 84 16.68 -18.77 0.33
CA GLY A 84 15.91 -19.11 1.52
C GLY A 84 14.58 -19.79 1.15
N GLU A 85 14.27 -20.88 1.81
CA GLU A 85 12.97 -21.54 1.65
C GLU A 85 11.87 -20.64 2.20
N LEU A 86 10.85 -20.36 1.39
CA LEU A 86 9.68 -19.57 1.77
C LEU A 86 9.05 -20.11 3.07
N ILE A 87 9.07 -21.44 3.27
CA ILE A 87 8.52 -22.11 4.44
C ILE A 87 9.20 -21.67 5.74
N ALA A 88 10.52 -21.47 5.74
CA ALA A 88 11.23 -20.99 6.92
C ALA A 88 10.84 -19.53 7.24
N VAL A 89 10.60 -18.72 6.22
CA VAL A 89 10.20 -17.32 6.36
C VAL A 89 8.74 -17.21 6.82
N LEU A 90 7.82 -17.95 6.21
CA LEU A 90 6.39 -17.91 6.55
C LEU A 90 6.09 -18.38 7.98
N LYS A 91 6.81 -19.38 8.49
CA LYS A 91 6.61 -19.87 9.86
C LYS A 91 7.02 -18.86 10.94
N ASN A 92 7.93 -17.95 10.63
CA ASN A 92 8.55 -17.04 11.58
C ASN A 92 7.98 -15.61 11.57
N ILE A 93 7.12 -15.28 10.59
CA ILE A 93 6.65 -13.90 10.40
C ILE A 93 5.12 -13.87 10.36
N LEU A 94 4.48 -14.38 11.40
CA LEU A 94 3.15 -13.95 11.78
C LEU A 94 3.30 -12.54 12.34
N LEU A 95 3.04 -11.52 11.52
CA LEU A 95 2.87 -10.18 12.06
C LEU A 95 1.48 -10.13 12.69
N PRO A 96 1.39 -10.16 14.03
CA PRO A 96 0.14 -9.78 14.65
C PRO A 96 -0.17 -8.35 14.21
N ILE A 97 -1.45 -8.03 13.99
CA ILE A 97 -1.93 -6.66 13.80
C ILE A 97 -1.65 -5.91 15.10
N SER A 98 -0.40 -5.51 15.33
CA SER A 98 0.04 -4.93 16.60
C SER A 98 0.07 -3.42 16.58
N LYS A 99 -0.09 -2.80 15.40
CA LYS A 99 -0.19 -1.34 15.28
C LYS A 99 -1.65 -0.96 15.06
N THR A 100 -2.36 -0.68 16.14
CA THR A 100 -3.60 0.08 16.10
C THR A 100 -3.25 1.51 15.73
N TYR A 101 -3.36 1.83 14.44
CA TYR A 101 -3.35 3.23 14.03
C TYR A 101 -4.62 3.87 14.59
N HIS A 102 -4.47 4.88 15.45
CA HIS A 102 -5.59 5.63 15.99
C HIS A 102 -6.18 6.48 14.87
N LEU A 103 -7.20 5.93 14.21
CA LEU A 103 -8.07 6.74 13.37
C LEU A 103 -8.79 7.73 14.27
N SER A 104 -8.46 9.00 14.15
CA SER A 104 -9.30 10.07 14.70
C SER A 104 -10.63 10.04 13.96
N THR A 105 -11.64 9.39 14.56
CA THR A 105 -13.01 9.30 14.04
C THR A 105 -13.77 10.59 14.32
N ARG A 106 -13.22 11.74 14.01
CA ARG A 106 -14.02 12.95 13.94
C ARG A 106 -14.70 12.98 12.58
N SER A 107 -15.91 12.42 12.50
CA SER A 107 -16.83 12.64 11.38
C SER A 107 -17.40 14.06 11.46
N LEU A 108 -16.56 15.05 11.25
CA LEU A 108 -16.97 16.34 10.79
C LEU A 108 -17.27 16.19 9.29
N LEU A 109 -18.27 16.92 8.80
CA LEU A 109 -18.52 17.05 7.36
C LEU A 109 -17.18 17.31 6.68
N PHE A 110 -16.76 16.35 5.83
CA PHE A 110 -15.45 16.40 5.21
C PHE A 110 -15.48 17.44 4.09
N ASN A 111 -14.85 18.59 4.33
CA ASN A 111 -14.74 19.68 3.37
C ASN A 111 -13.35 19.72 2.70
N GLY A 112 -12.57 18.65 2.79
CA GLY A 112 -11.20 18.60 2.28
C GLY A 112 -10.13 18.60 3.36
N TYR A 113 -8.88 18.39 2.97
CA TYR A 113 -7.73 18.35 3.86
C TYR A 113 -7.03 19.71 3.93
N ASP A 114 -6.58 20.10 5.12
CA ASP A 114 -5.55 21.11 5.26
C ASP A 114 -4.19 20.48 4.88
N PRO A 115 -3.49 21.01 3.86
CA PRO A 115 -2.23 20.42 3.38
C PRO A 115 -1.14 20.32 4.44
N LYS A 116 -1.01 21.31 5.33
CA LYS A 116 0.00 21.29 6.39
C LYS A 116 -0.21 20.11 7.32
N THR A 117 -1.46 19.89 7.73
CA THR A 117 -1.82 18.77 8.62
C THR A 117 -1.78 17.42 7.89
N TYR A 118 -2.20 17.39 6.62
CA TYR A 118 -2.24 16.15 5.84
C TYR A 118 -0.85 15.60 5.58
N PHE A 119 0.08 16.43 5.12
CA PHE A 119 1.41 15.99 4.73
C PHE A 119 2.39 15.81 5.89
N ASN A 120 2.09 16.30 7.09
CA ASN A 120 2.89 16.05 8.29
C ASN A 120 2.36 14.80 9.01
N CYS A 121 3.14 13.73 9.00
CA CYS A 121 2.78 12.46 9.65
C CYS A 121 4.02 11.74 10.18
N GLU A 122 4.37 12.03 11.42
CA GLU A 122 5.50 11.41 12.11
C GLU A 122 5.34 9.89 12.25
N GLU A 123 4.10 9.41 12.46
CA GLU A 123 3.81 7.97 12.63
C GLU A 123 4.29 7.11 11.46
N THR A 124 4.25 7.65 10.24
CA THR A 124 4.73 6.97 9.03
C THR A 124 6.08 7.49 8.55
N GLN A 125 6.81 8.26 9.39
CA GLN A 125 8.04 8.96 8.99
C GLN A 125 7.83 9.81 7.73
N ASN A 126 6.69 10.50 7.66
CA ASN A 126 6.24 11.29 6.50
C ASN A 126 6.13 10.50 5.18
N ARG A 127 5.99 9.19 5.25
CA ARG A 127 5.64 8.36 4.10
C ARG A 127 4.16 8.55 3.78
N ILE A 128 3.87 9.05 2.57
CA ILE A 128 2.52 9.44 2.15
C ILE A 128 2.18 8.69 0.86
N LEU A 129 1.04 7.99 0.85
CA LEU A 129 0.46 7.45 -0.37
C LEU A 129 -0.18 8.57 -1.18
N LEU A 130 0.29 8.74 -2.40
CA LEU A 130 -0.23 9.67 -3.38
C LEU A 130 -0.90 8.89 -4.52
N LEU A 131 -2.21 9.06 -4.69
CA LEU A 131 -2.95 8.42 -5.77
C LEU A 131 -2.73 9.18 -7.06
N THR A 132 -2.22 8.48 -8.09
CA THR A 132 -1.78 9.11 -9.35
C THR A 132 -2.92 9.48 -10.28
N ASP A 133 -4.10 8.92 -10.04
CA ASP A 133 -5.31 9.03 -10.87
C ASP A 133 -6.53 9.57 -10.09
N LYS A 134 -6.30 10.04 -8.85
CA LYS A 134 -7.35 10.62 -8.00
C LYS A 134 -6.85 11.88 -7.30
N PRO A 135 -7.52 13.02 -7.47
CA PRO A 135 -7.16 14.24 -6.75
C PRO A 135 -7.32 14.10 -5.24
N LEU A 136 -6.39 14.68 -4.49
CA LEU A 136 -6.48 14.86 -3.05
C LEU A 136 -7.35 16.10 -2.78
N PRO A 137 -8.54 15.95 -2.19
CA PRO A 137 -9.40 17.10 -1.93
C PRO A 137 -8.81 18.01 -0.85
N LEU A 138 -8.82 19.30 -1.12
CA LEU A 138 -8.32 20.33 -0.21
C LEU A 138 -9.48 21.13 0.40
N LEU A 139 -9.20 21.82 1.51
CA LEU A 139 -10.09 22.85 2.05
C LEU A 139 -10.31 23.93 1.00
N SER A 140 -11.49 24.57 1.02
CA SER A 140 -11.89 25.61 0.07
C SER A 140 -10.98 26.86 0.10
N SER A 141 -10.26 27.10 1.20
CA SER A 141 -9.22 28.14 1.29
C SER A 141 -8.06 27.97 0.30
N TYR A 142 -7.91 26.76 -0.27
CA TYR A 142 -6.90 26.41 -1.26
C TYR A 142 -7.50 26.21 -2.66
N ASN A 143 -8.56 26.91 -2.99
CA ASN A 143 -9.16 26.82 -4.31
C ASN A 143 -8.15 27.19 -5.41
N PRO A 144 -8.28 26.61 -6.62
CA PRO A 144 -7.41 26.94 -7.74
C PRO A 144 -7.38 28.43 -8.04
N ASP A 145 -6.18 29.01 -8.06
CA ASP A 145 -5.94 30.41 -8.41
C ASP A 145 -4.67 30.47 -9.29
N PRO A 146 -4.64 31.28 -10.36
CA PRO A 146 -3.43 31.44 -11.18
C PRO A 146 -2.20 31.92 -10.42
N ASN A 147 -2.40 32.72 -9.38
CA ASN A 147 -1.35 33.31 -8.56
C ASN A 147 -0.94 32.47 -7.37
N ASN A 148 -1.84 31.56 -6.93
CA ASN A 148 -1.66 30.72 -5.75
C ASN A 148 -1.67 29.26 -6.18
N PHE A 149 -0.59 28.54 -5.98
CA PHE A 149 -0.48 27.19 -6.46
C PHE A 149 0.49 26.33 -5.64
N PHE A 150 0.29 25.03 -5.71
CA PHE A 150 1.17 24.03 -5.11
C PHE A 150 2.22 23.57 -6.12
N PHE A 151 3.41 23.29 -5.59
CA PHE A 151 4.49 22.68 -6.36
C PHE A 151 5.29 21.71 -5.48
N VAL A 152 5.94 20.74 -6.13
CA VAL A 152 6.92 19.88 -5.49
C VAL A 152 8.31 20.42 -5.78
N GLN A 153 9.22 20.25 -4.81
CA GLN A 153 10.62 20.53 -4.97
C GLN A 153 11.45 19.36 -4.43
N TYR A 154 12.43 18.91 -5.20
CA TYR A 154 13.31 17.81 -4.80
C TYR A 154 14.68 17.95 -5.45
N ILE A 155 15.65 17.18 -4.94
CA ILE A 155 17.01 17.18 -5.49
C ILE A 155 17.19 15.90 -6.31
N GLU A 156 17.62 16.04 -7.55
CA GLU A 156 17.97 14.96 -8.46
C GLU A 156 19.33 15.30 -9.11
N ASP A 157 20.28 14.38 -9.03
CA ASP A 157 21.64 14.55 -9.54
C ASP A 157 22.31 15.90 -9.15
N GLY A 158 22.07 16.32 -7.89
CA GLY A 158 22.61 17.57 -7.34
C GLY A 158 21.90 18.84 -7.81
N LYS A 159 20.84 18.72 -8.62
CA LYS A 159 20.04 19.85 -9.10
C LYS A 159 18.70 19.90 -8.38
N THR A 160 18.25 21.10 -8.07
CA THR A 160 16.90 21.31 -7.56
C THR A 160 15.90 21.29 -8.71
N ILE A 161 14.96 20.35 -8.63
CA ILE A 161 13.85 20.22 -9.58
C ILE A 161 12.60 20.79 -8.92
N THR A 162 11.91 21.67 -9.66
CA THR A 162 10.62 22.24 -9.24
C THR A 162 9.55 21.89 -10.26
N ARG A 163 8.43 21.34 -9.81
CA ARG A 163 7.30 20.94 -10.66
C ARG A 163 5.99 21.41 -10.05
N LYS A 164 5.20 22.15 -10.83
CA LYS A 164 3.86 22.57 -10.42
C LYS A 164 2.93 21.35 -10.32
N ILE A 165 2.19 21.26 -9.21
CA ILE A 165 1.17 20.22 -9.05
C ILE A 165 -0.08 20.64 -9.80
N VAL A 166 -0.71 19.71 -10.51
CA VAL A 166 -1.99 19.97 -11.16
C VAL A 166 -3.06 20.16 -10.08
N GLN A 167 -3.70 21.30 -10.10
CA GLN A 167 -4.77 21.64 -9.16
C GLN A 167 -6.07 21.89 -9.92
N SER A 168 -7.16 21.38 -9.38
CA SER A 168 -8.53 21.56 -9.89
C SER A 168 -9.48 21.81 -8.73
N GLU A 169 -10.74 22.09 -9.01
CA GLU A 169 -11.80 22.16 -7.98
C GLU A 169 -11.93 20.87 -7.15
N LYS A 170 -11.46 19.74 -7.69
CA LYS A 170 -11.46 18.44 -7.00
C LYS A 170 -10.24 18.24 -6.07
N GLY A 171 -9.25 19.14 -6.13
CA GLY A 171 -8.03 19.06 -5.32
C GLY A 171 -6.73 18.92 -6.12
N LEU A 172 -5.67 18.41 -5.46
CA LEU A 172 -4.33 18.24 -6.03
C LEU A 172 -4.17 16.86 -6.67
N LEU A 173 -3.72 16.82 -7.92
CA LEU A 173 -3.42 15.57 -8.62
C LEU A 173 -1.91 15.32 -8.65
N PHE A 174 -1.47 14.28 -7.96
CA PHE A 174 -0.07 13.84 -7.94
C PHE A 174 0.20 12.81 -9.05
N SER A 175 0.14 13.26 -10.30
CA SER A 175 0.39 12.38 -11.43
C SER A 175 1.86 11.94 -11.53
N ASN A 176 2.10 10.83 -12.23
CA ASN A 176 3.46 10.34 -12.50
C ASN A 176 4.34 11.39 -13.20
N SER A 177 3.76 12.32 -13.95
CA SER A 177 4.50 13.38 -14.66
C SER A 177 5.31 14.30 -13.73
N LEU A 178 4.93 14.42 -12.45
CA LEU A 178 5.70 15.16 -11.45
C LEU A 178 7.11 14.58 -11.22
N PHE A 179 7.30 13.30 -11.53
CA PHE A 179 8.51 12.53 -11.24
C PHE A 179 9.08 11.87 -12.51
N MET A 180 8.72 12.40 -13.69
CA MET A 180 9.22 11.89 -14.96
C MET A 180 10.47 12.66 -15.42
N GLU A 181 11.49 11.91 -15.81
CA GLU A 181 12.61 12.38 -16.59
C GLU A 181 12.59 11.70 -17.96
N GLY A 182 12.22 12.44 -19.00
CA GLY A 182 11.90 11.86 -20.30
C GLY A 182 10.73 10.88 -20.20
N THR A 183 10.98 9.60 -20.45
CA THR A 183 9.97 8.51 -20.36
C THR A 183 10.07 7.68 -19.08
N VAL A 184 11.03 7.97 -18.21
CA VAL A 184 11.31 7.20 -17.00
C VAL A 184 10.73 7.90 -15.76
N ILE A 185 10.01 7.16 -14.94
CA ILE A 185 9.54 7.66 -13.64
C ILE A 185 10.64 7.39 -12.61
N ARG A 186 11.17 8.47 -12.01
CA ARG A 186 12.13 8.41 -10.91
C ARG A 186 11.56 9.06 -9.69
N ILE A 187 11.10 8.26 -8.74
CA ILE A 187 10.52 8.76 -7.50
C ILE A 187 11.67 9.15 -6.55
N PRO A 188 11.81 10.43 -6.19
CA PRO A 188 12.84 10.88 -5.28
C PRO A 188 12.61 10.33 -3.87
N LYS A 189 13.70 10.18 -3.10
CA LYS A 189 13.60 9.69 -1.71
C LYS A 189 12.80 10.63 -0.81
N LYS A 190 12.91 11.93 -1.06
CA LYS A 190 12.24 12.99 -0.31
C LYS A 190 11.79 14.09 -1.26
N VAL A 191 10.64 14.67 -0.96
CA VAL A 191 10.02 15.75 -1.73
C VAL A 191 9.49 16.80 -0.78
N MET A 192 9.78 18.05 -1.04
CA MET A 192 9.13 19.16 -0.36
C MET A 192 7.82 19.50 -1.08
N ILE A 193 6.73 19.57 -0.33
CA ILE A 193 5.46 20.11 -0.78
C ILE A 193 5.48 21.59 -0.43
N CYS A 194 5.37 22.44 -1.44
CA CYS A 194 5.44 23.88 -1.31
C CYS A 194 4.14 24.53 -1.79
N TYR A 195 3.84 25.69 -1.24
CA TYR A 195 2.73 26.53 -1.66
C TYR A 195 3.24 27.93 -1.96
N GLN A 196 2.87 28.46 -3.11
CA GLN A 196 3.11 29.84 -3.48
C GLN A 196 1.83 30.63 -3.33
N GLU A 197 1.94 31.74 -2.65
CA GLU A 197 0.92 32.78 -2.52
C GLU A 197 1.43 34.07 -3.15
N LYS A 198 0.54 34.81 -3.79
CA LYS A 198 0.81 36.17 -4.27
C LYS A 198 -0.15 37.12 -3.62
N ASP A 199 0.40 38.05 -2.86
CA ASP A 199 -0.32 39.19 -2.25
C ASP A 199 0.14 40.53 -2.79
N ALA A 200 -0.27 41.60 -2.14
CA ALA A 200 0.10 42.99 -2.52
C ALA A 200 1.62 43.25 -2.37
N SER A 201 2.35 42.49 -1.55
CA SER A 201 3.78 42.63 -1.33
C SER A 201 4.62 41.82 -2.32
N GLY A 202 4.00 40.91 -3.06
CA GLY A 202 4.66 40.07 -4.07
C GLY A 202 4.32 38.58 -3.98
N ALA A 203 5.13 37.77 -4.62
CA ALA A 203 4.96 36.30 -4.55
C ALA A 203 5.83 35.70 -3.44
N HIS A 204 5.23 34.94 -2.55
CA HIS A 204 5.87 34.27 -1.42
C HIS A 204 5.69 32.76 -1.54
N SER A 205 6.75 32.02 -1.29
CA SER A 205 6.69 30.55 -1.29
C SER A 205 7.01 30.02 0.10
N SER A 206 6.24 29.06 0.57
CA SER A 206 6.44 28.39 1.84
C SER A 206 6.53 26.88 1.65
N VAL A 207 7.43 26.22 2.40
CA VAL A 207 7.47 24.77 2.50
C VAL A 207 6.41 24.35 3.52
N LEU A 208 5.48 23.51 3.09
CA LEU A 208 4.40 22.97 3.94
C LEU A 208 4.83 21.72 4.67
N ALA A 209 5.53 20.82 3.96
CA ALA A 209 6.03 19.58 4.52
C ALA A 209 7.16 18.99 3.65
N GLU A 210 7.99 18.15 4.27
CA GLU A 210 8.89 17.21 3.58
C GLU A 210 8.31 15.80 3.71
N ILE A 211 8.09 15.13 2.58
CA ILE A 211 7.47 13.81 2.52
C ILE A 211 8.35 12.78 1.81
N ILE A 212 8.10 11.52 2.08
CA ILE A 212 8.57 10.38 1.29
C ILE A 212 7.39 9.93 0.43
N PRO A 213 7.34 10.28 -0.86
CA PRO A 213 6.20 9.96 -1.70
C PRO A 213 6.17 8.48 -2.07
N VAL A 214 4.99 7.88 -1.99
CA VAL A 214 4.73 6.53 -2.50
C VAL A 214 3.58 6.63 -3.48
N LEU A 215 3.84 6.38 -4.75
CA LEU A 215 2.84 6.48 -5.81
C LEU A 215 2.13 5.14 -6.01
N SER A 216 0.81 5.19 -6.18
CA SER A 216 0.01 4.06 -6.63
C SER A 216 -1.25 4.54 -7.33
N SER A 217 -1.91 3.67 -8.09
CA SER A 217 -3.21 3.96 -8.68
C SER A 217 -4.36 3.53 -7.77
N VAL A 218 -5.51 4.13 -7.98
CA VAL A 218 -6.77 3.70 -7.32
C VAL A 218 -7.05 2.22 -7.59
N SER A 219 -6.83 1.76 -8.83
CA SER A 219 -7.08 0.38 -9.22
C SER A 219 -6.19 -0.61 -8.46
N GLU A 220 -4.90 -0.30 -8.27
CA GLU A 220 -3.98 -1.14 -7.52
C GLU A 220 -4.37 -1.25 -6.05
N ILE A 221 -4.69 -0.13 -5.42
CA ILE A 221 -5.12 -0.12 -4.01
C ILE A 221 -6.45 -0.88 -3.83
N ARG A 222 -7.41 -0.69 -4.75
CA ARG A 222 -8.68 -1.45 -4.72
C ARG A 222 -8.48 -2.94 -4.84
N GLN A 223 -7.63 -3.39 -5.75
CA GLN A 223 -7.32 -4.82 -5.88
C GLN A 223 -6.83 -5.42 -4.56
N GLN A 224 -5.99 -4.71 -3.83
CA GLN A 224 -5.49 -5.16 -2.53
C GLN A 224 -6.59 -5.18 -1.47
N ILE A 225 -7.43 -4.12 -1.43
CA ILE A 225 -8.58 -4.06 -0.51
C ILE A 225 -9.52 -5.25 -0.76
N LEU A 226 -9.82 -5.56 -2.03
CA LEU A 226 -10.67 -6.70 -2.39
C LEU A 226 -10.09 -8.03 -1.92
N LEU A 227 -8.79 -8.24 -2.08
CA LEU A 227 -8.11 -9.45 -1.61
C LEU A 227 -8.19 -9.58 -0.09
N ILE A 228 -7.93 -8.48 0.64
CA ILE A 228 -8.00 -8.48 2.09
C ILE A 228 -9.45 -8.75 2.53
N THR A 229 -10.42 -8.06 1.94
CA THR A 229 -11.86 -8.27 2.25
C THR A 229 -12.30 -9.71 2.02
N LYS A 230 -11.83 -10.32 0.92
CA LYS A 230 -12.21 -11.70 0.55
C LYS A 230 -11.58 -12.76 1.46
N TYR A 231 -10.34 -12.55 1.92
CA TYR A 231 -9.55 -13.59 2.58
C TYR A 231 -9.25 -13.29 4.05
N SER A 232 -9.63 -12.12 4.57
CA SER A 232 -9.57 -11.83 6.00
C SER A 232 -10.44 -12.81 6.78
N SER A 233 -9.97 -13.20 7.95
CA SER A 233 -10.77 -13.94 8.92
C SER A 233 -11.73 -13.07 9.73
N SER A 234 -11.66 -11.76 9.55
CA SER A 234 -12.50 -10.81 10.30
C SER A 234 -13.92 -10.81 9.76
N THR A 235 -14.88 -11.16 10.59
CA THR A 235 -16.34 -11.11 10.29
C THR A 235 -16.95 -9.75 10.61
N ASP A 236 -16.24 -8.92 11.38
CA ASP A 236 -16.69 -7.58 11.79
C ASP A 236 -16.08 -6.51 10.86
N THR A 237 -16.96 -5.69 10.29
CA THR A 237 -16.60 -4.58 9.39
C THR A 237 -15.58 -3.60 10.01
N LYS A 238 -15.70 -3.33 11.32
CA LYS A 238 -14.78 -2.44 12.02
C LYS A 238 -13.35 -3.01 12.07
N ASN A 239 -13.23 -4.29 12.35
CA ASN A 239 -11.93 -4.97 12.40
C ASN A 239 -11.35 -5.15 10.99
N LEU A 240 -12.18 -5.45 10.00
CA LEU A 240 -11.78 -5.49 8.59
C LEU A 240 -11.23 -4.14 8.12
N ASN A 241 -11.91 -3.04 8.43
CA ASN A 241 -11.43 -1.69 8.08
C ASN A 241 -10.09 -1.36 8.74
N LYS A 242 -9.88 -1.78 10.00
CA LYS A 242 -8.59 -1.64 10.67
C LYS A 242 -7.49 -2.45 9.97
N GLU A 243 -7.81 -3.66 9.54
CA GLU A 243 -6.87 -4.53 8.83
C GLU A 243 -6.48 -3.95 7.48
N ILE A 244 -7.44 -3.44 6.71
CA ILE A 244 -7.20 -2.73 5.45
C ILE A 244 -6.32 -1.52 5.68
N LEU A 245 -6.67 -0.69 6.68
CA LEU A 245 -5.90 0.50 7.00
C LEU A 245 -4.47 0.16 7.39
N ALA A 246 -4.28 -0.82 8.27
CA ALA A 246 -2.96 -1.28 8.69
C ALA A 246 -2.14 -1.75 7.49
N HIS A 247 -2.76 -2.51 6.55
CA HIS A 247 -2.11 -2.94 5.33
C HIS A 247 -1.60 -1.76 4.48
N ILE A 248 -2.44 -0.74 4.29
CA ILE A 248 -2.06 0.43 3.51
C ILE A 248 -0.95 1.22 4.20
N TYR A 249 -1.07 1.47 5.50
CA TYR A 249 -0.04 2.19 6.28
C TYR A 249 1.32 1.47 6.28
N ASP A 250 1.32 0.14 6.47
CA ASP A 250 2.55 -0.66 6.49
C ASP A 250 3.27 -0.63 5.13
N ASN A 251 2.52 -0.68 4.04
CA ASN A 251 3.07 -0.82 2.71
C ASN A 251 3.31 0.52 1.99
N TYR A 252 2.42 1.48 2.17
CA TYR A 252 2.42 2.74 1.41
C TYR A 252 2.64 3.97 2.28
N GLY A 253 2.33 3.91 3.56
CA GLY A 253 2.33 5.06 4.45
C GLY A 253 0.94 5.66 4.63
N LYS A 254 0.87 6.93 5.05
CA LYS A 254 -0.39 7.62 5.34
C LYS A 254 -1.25 7.78 4.09
N ILE A 255 -2.54 7.56 4.26
CA ILE A 255 -3.61 7.94 3.33
C ILE A 255 -4.75 8.57 4.14
N GLY A 256 -5.58 9.38 3.53
CA GLY A 256 -6.77 9.91 4.17
C GLY A 256 -7.78 8.82 4.50
N SER A 257 -8.35 8.86 5.71
CA SER A 257 -9.36 7.87 6.15
C SER A 257 -10.60 7.86 5.24
N GLU A 258 -11.03 9.04 4.78
CA GLU A 258 -12.13 9.20 3.83
C GLU A 258 -11.80 8.59 2.46
N GLU A 259 -10.55 8.66 2.04
CA GLU A 259 -10.11 8.04 0.79
C GLU A 259 -10.23 6.52 0.84
N ILE A 260 -9.80 5.90 1.95
CA ILE A 260 -9.96 4.45 2.16
C ILE A 260 -11.44 4.06 2.19
N ALA A 261 -12.26 4.80 2.96
CA ALA A 261 -13.69 4.54 3.04
C ALA A 261 -14.37 4.61 1.66
N ASN A 262 -13.98 5.57 0.83
CA ASN A 262 -14.50 5.70 -0.52
C ASN A 262 -13.99 4.60 -1.46
N LEU A 263 -12.75 4.15 -1.30
CA LEU A 263 -12.18 3.03 -2.07
C LEU A 263 -12.86 1.70 -1.74
N SER A 264 -13.30 1.53 -0.48
CA SER A 264 -13.98 0.31 -0.01
C SER A 264 -15.47 0.25 -0.39
N LYS A 265 -16.15 1.41 -0.54
CA LYS A 265 -17.59 1.49 -0.83
C LYS A 265 -17.98 1.32 -2.30
N GLN A 266 -17.06 1.52 -3.24
CA GLN A 266 -17.33 1.44 -4.67
C GLN A 266 -17.17 0.00 -5.20
N GLN A 267 -17.74 -0.95 -4.47
CA GLN A 267 -17.89 -2.35 -4.87
C GLN A 267 -19.17 -2.55 -5.67
#